data_5b4815c8aad85058f6c33d9d2126918f
#
_entry.id   5b4815c8aad85058f6c33d9d2126918f
#
_cell.length_a   1.000
_cell.length_b   1.000
_cell.length_c   1.000
_cell.angle_alpha   90.00
_cell.angle_beta   90.00
_cell.angle_gamma   90.00
#
_symmetry.space_group_name_H-M   'P 1'
#
loop_
_entity.id
_entity.type
_entity.pdbx_description
1 polymer ?
#
loop_
_entity_poly.entity_id
_entity_poly.type
_entity_poly.pdbx_seq_one_letter_code
_entity_poly.pdbx_strand_id
1 'polypeptide(L)'
;MKKALIIQGGWDGHEPQLTSKRFAGLLEAAGIEAEISDTLDSLADVERLMELDLIVACWTMGEIPNDYTRNVCKAVGAGTGLAGCHGGMCDSFRQDTEWQFITGGQWVSHPGGDGIEYMVNICHGSSPIVEGLEDFPVCSEHYYMHVDPAIEVLATTRFPLVSYYHIANKPVDMPVAWTKYWGNGRVFYTSLGHHDDVFDRSPTAQELMRR
;
A
#
# COMPACT_ATOMS: atom_id res chain seq x y z
N MET A 1 -11.57 22.10 3.08
CA MET A 1 -10.65 21.26 3.87
C MET A 1 -10.49 19.98 3.08
N LYS A 2 -9.30 19.43 3.00
CA LYS A 2 -9.09 18.14 2.32
C LYS A 2 -9.73 17.01 3.10
N LYS A 3 -10.22 15.97 2.40
CA LYS A 3 -10.94 14.83 2.98
C LYS A 3 -10.34 13.51 2.53
N ALA A 4 -10.24 12.57 3.45
CA ALA A 4 -9.82 11.21 3.17
C ALA A 4 -10.80 10.18 3.73
N LEU A 5 -10.97 9.07 3.01
CA LEU A 5 -11.66 7.87 3.48
C LEU A 5 -10.63 6.76 3.67
N ILE A 6 -10.60 6.16 4.85
CA ILE A 6 -9.79 4.99 5.14
C ILE A 6 -10.73 3.79 5.27
N ILE A 7 -10.66 2.83 4.36
CA ILE A 7 -11.36 1.55 4.51
C ILE A 7 -10.48 0.58 5.28
N GLN A 8 -11.01 -0.05 6.34
CA GLN A 8 -10.27 -0.98 7.16
C GLN A 8 -11.06 -2.26 7.41
N GLY A 9 -10.38 -3.42 7.44
CA GLY A 9 -11.00 -4.70 7.71
C GLY A 9 -10.24 -5.87 7.07
N GLY A 10 -10.98 -6.94 6.83
CA GLY A 10 -10.43 -8.18 6.30
C GLY A 10 -9.75 -9.01 7.37
N TRP A 11 -8.52 -9.46 7.14
CA TRP A 11 -7.80 -10.32 8.07
C TRP A 11 -7.19 -9.53 9.24
N ASP A 12 -7.58 -9.88 10.47
CA ASP A 12 -7.15 -9.19 11.70
C ASP A 12 -5.64 -9.28 11.97
N GLY A 13 -4.93 -10.27 11.40
CA GLY A 13 -3.50 -10.43 11.59
C GLY A 13 -2.64 -9.28 11.08
N HIS A 14 -3.17 -8.42 10.21
CA HIS A 14 -2.54 -7.18 9.76
C HIS A 14 -2.95 -5.95 10.56
N GLU A 15 -3.62 -6.13 11.69
CA GLU A 15 -4.00 -5.07 12.63
C GLU A 15 -4.70 -3.86 11.97
N PRO A 16 -5.73 -4.09 11.10
CA PRO A 16 -6.30 -3.02 10.28
C PRO A 16 -6.84 -1.85 11.11
N GLN A 17 -7.32 -2.12 12.32
CA GLN A 17 -7.81 -1.09 13.23
C GLN A 17 -6.71 -0.20 13.82
N LEU A 18 -5.50 -0.74 14.05
CA LEU A 18 -4.37 0.03 14.54
C LEU A 18 -3.77 0.84 13.40
N THR A 19 -3.50 0.20 12.28
CA THR A 19 -2.95 0.83 11.08
C THR A 19 -3.83 1.95 10.55
N SER A 20 -5.16 1.76 10.48
CA SER A 20 -6.08 2.81 10.05
C SER A 20 -6.11 4.02 10.98
N LYS A 21 -6.03 3.80 12.30
CA LYS A 21 -5.93 4.90 13.28
C LYS A 21 -4.63 5.67 13.16
N ARG A 22 -3.50 4.96 12.92
CA ARG A 22 -2.21 5.60 12.65
C ARG A 22 -2.30 6.50 11.42
N PHE A 23 -2.86 6.01 10.33
CA PHE A 23 -3.00 6.81 9.11
C PHE A 23 -3.96 7.99 9.28
N ALA A 24 -5.07 7.81 10.01
CA ALA A 24 -5.95 8.93 10.36
C ALA A 24 -5.17 10.02 11.12
N GLY A 25 -4.39 9.64 12.14
CA GLY A 25 -3.56 10.59 12.89
C GLY A 25 -2.52 11.32 12.02
N LEU A 26 -1.87 10.64 11.07
CA LEU A 26 -0.94 11.25 10.12
C LEU A 26 -1.64 12.24 9.18
N LEU A 27 -2.82 11.89 8.69
CA LEU A 27 -3.63 12.75 7.82
C LEU A 27 -4.15 13.98 8.56
N GLU A 28 -4.66 13.81 9.79
CA GLU A 28 -5.13 14.91 10.64
C GLU A 28 -3.99 15.87 10.98
N ALA A 29 -2.80 15.35 11.29
CA ALA A 29 -1.60 16.18 11.50
C ALA A 29 -1.19 16.99 10.25
N ALA A 30 -1.54 16.50 9.05
CA ALA A 30 -1.37 17.19 7.78
C ALA A 30 -2.55 18.13 7.42
N GLY A 31 -3.56 18.27 8.29
CA GLY A 31 -4.74 19.11 8.07
C GLY A 31 -5.78 18.49 7.11
N ILE A 32 -5.79 17.18 6.99
CA ILE A 32 -6.73 16.41 6.18
C ILE A 32 -7.74 15.73 7.11
N GLU A 33 -9.04 15.97 6.92
CA GLU A 33 -10.11 15.29 7.65
C GLU A 33 -10.17 13.82 7.22
N ALA A 34 -10.02 12.89 8.15
CA ALA A 34 -10.00 11.45 7.88
C ALA A 34 -11.24 10.76 8.47
N GLU A 35 -11.98 10.06 7.63
CA GLU A 35 -13.06 9.16 8.02
C GLU A 35 -12.55 7.72 7.95
N ILE A 36 -12.76 6.92 9.00
CA ILE A 36 -12.48 5.48 9.01
C ILE A 36 -13.79 4.72 8.83
N SER A 37 -13.85 3.82 7.85
CA SER A 37 -14.97 2.92 7.59
C SER A 37 -14.55 1.46 7.77
N ASP A 38 -15.34 0.70 8.52
CA ASP A 38 -15.19 -0.75 8.72
C ASP A 38 -16.09 -1.59 7.78
N THR A 39 -16.67 -0.94 6.79
CA THR A 39 -17.48 -1.59 5.75
C THR A 39 -17.10 -1.11 4.37
N LEU A 40 -17.13 -2.03 3.39
CA LEU A 40 -16.94 -1.71 1.99
C LEU A 40 -18.11 -0.91 1.38
N ASP A 41 -19.27 -0.85 2.05
CA ASP A 41 -20.41 -0.05 1.58
C ASP A 41 -20.09 1.44 1.46
N SER A 42 -19.06 1.92 2.15
CA SER A 42 -18.52 3.28 1.99
C SER A 42 -18.01 3.57 0.57
N LEU A 43 -17.78 2.52 -0.25
CA LEU A 43 -17.36 2.62 -1.66
C LEU A 43 -18.53 2.56 -2.66
N ALA A 44 -19.79 2.45 -2.18
CA ALA A 44 -20.95 2.30 -3.05
C ALA A 44 -21.31 3.58 -3.82
N ASP A 45 -21.05 4.75 -3.25
CA ASP A 45 -21.41 6.05 -3.81
C ASP A 45 -20.22 6.71 -4.53
N VAL A 46 -20.19 6.60 -5.85
CA VAL A 46 -19.10 7.13 -6.67
C VAL A 46 -19.00 8.66 -6.62
N GLU A 47 -20.12 9.38 -6.52
CA GLU A 47 -20.12 10.85 -6.45
C GLU A 47 -19.44 11.31 -5.15
N ARG A 48 -19.76 10.66 -4.04
CA ARG A 48 -19.08 10.88 -2.77
C ARG A 48 -17.58 10.59 -2.86
N LEU A 49 -17.18 9.48 -3.50
CA LEU A 49 -15.76 9.15 -3.65
C LEU A 49 -15.00 10.18 -4.48
N MET A 50 -15.63 10.77 -5.49
CA MET A 50 -15.04 11.83 -6.32
C MET A 50 -14.91 13.18 -5.59
N GLU A 51 -15.59 13.38 -4.47
CA GLU A 51 -15.43 14.56 -3.59
C GLU A 51 -14.25 14.42 -2.61
N LEU A 52 -13.64 13.23 -2.51
CA LEU A 52 -12.49 12.96 -1.65
C LEU A 52 -11.19 13.37 -2.33
N ASP A 53 -10.22 13.81 -1.52
CA ASP A 53 -8.84 14.00 -1.97
C ASP A 53 -8.05 12.69 -1.96
N LEU A 54 -8.41 11.73 -1.07
CA LEU A 54 -7.68 10.49 -0.87
C LEU A 54 -8.57 9.34 -0.39
N ILE A 55 -8.35 8.15 -0.93
CA ILE A 55 -8.82 6.88 -0.37
C ILE A 55 -7.59 6.12 0.13
N VAL A 56 -7.65 5.61 1.37
CA VAL A 56 -6.59 4.76 1.96
C VAL A 56 -7.13 3.37 2.19
N ALA A 57 -6.44 2.37 1.64
CA ALA A 57 -6.82 0.97 1.78
C ALA A 57 -6.03 0.29 2.91
N CYS A 58 -6.78 -0.21 3.92
CA CYS A 58 -6.29 -1.04 5.03
C CYS A 58 -7.16 -2.31 5.14
N TRP A 59 -7.45 -2.97 4.01
CA TRP A 59 -8.34 -4.14 3.93
C TRP A 59 -7.60 -5.34 3.35
N THR A 60 -7.27 -6.34 4.16
CA THR A 60 -6.52 -7.51 3.69
C THR A 60 -7.45 -8.65 3.31
N MET A 61 -7.20 -9.30 2.16
CA MET A 61 -8.02 -10.40 1.62
C MET A 61 -9.48 -9.98 1.38
N GLY A 62 -10.42 -10.90 1.55
CA GLY A 62 -11.85 -10.65 1.34
C GLY A 62 -12.25 -10.56 -0.13
N GLU A 63 -13.52 -10.28 -0.32
CA GLU A 63 -14.12 -10.02 -1.63
C GLU A 63 -14.74 -8.62 -1.65
N ILE A 64 -14.70 -7.97 -2.80
CA ILE A 64 -15.30 -6.67 -3.02
C ILE A 64 -16.34 -6.77 -4.15
N PRO A 65 -17.53 -6.16 -4.03
CA PRO A 65 -18.43 -6.04 -5.16
C PRO A 65 -17.76 -5.34 -6.35
N ASN A 66 -17.86 -5.91 -7.54
CA ASN A 66 -17.23 -5.34 -8.74
C ASN A 66 -17.61 -3.88 -9.00
N ASP A 67 -18.84 -3.48 -8.62
CA ASP A 67 -19.28 -2.10 -8.79
C ASP A 67 -18.53 -1.15 -7.85
N TYR A 68 -18.13 -1.61 -6.65
CA TYR A 68 -17.34 -0.81 -5.72
C TYR A 68 -15.91 -0.60 -6.23
N THR A 69 -15.27 -1.63 -6.78
CA THR A 69 -13.98 -1.48 -7.45
C THR A 69 -14.08 -0.47 -8.61
N ARG A 70 -15.12 -0.58 -9.44
CA ARG A 70 -15.36 0.38 -10.54
C ARG A 70 -15.58 1.82 -10.05
N ASN A 71 -16.26 1.99 -8.90
CA ASN A 71 -16.45 3.31 -8.30
C ASN A 71 -15.11 3.90 -7.85
N VAL A 72 -14.25 3.11 -7.20
CA VAL A 72 -12.88 3.52 -6.85
C VAL A 72 -12.10 3.90 -8.10
N CYS A 73 -12.13 3.04 -9.14
CA CYS A 73 -11.43 3.31 -10.41
C CYS A 73 -11.90 4.61 -11.07
N LYS A 74 -13.21 4.92 -11.03
CA LYS A 74 -13.76 6.16 -11.57
C LYS A 74 -13.34 7.38 -10.75
N ALA A 75 -13.41 7.29 -9.42
CA ALA A 75 -13.01 8.38 -8.52
C ALA A 75 -11.53 8.71 -8.67
N VAL A 76 -10.67 7.67 -8.66
CA VAL A 76 -9.22 7.86 -8.86
C VAL A 76 -8.94 8.38 -10.26
N GLY A 77 -9.62 7.86 -11.27
CA GLY A 77 -9.50 8.37 -12.65
C GLY A 77 -9.90 9.85 -12.79
N ALA A 78 -10.81 10.34 -11.96
CA ALA A 78 -11.22 11.74 -11.91
C ALA A 78 -10.23 12.64 -11.15
N GLY A 79 -9.41 12.08 -10.24
CA GLY A 79 -8.36 12.84 -9.53
C GLY A 79 -8.21 12.53 -8.05
N THR A 80 -9.10 11.73 -7.44
CA THR A 80 -8.93 11.24 -6.08
C THR A 80 -7.63 10.41 -5.97
N GLY A 81 -6.85 10.60 -4.92
CA GLY A 81 -5.69 9.76 -4.64
C GLY A 81 -6.08 8.37 -4.11
N LEU A 82 -5.24 7.37 -4.34
CA LEU A 82 -5.35 6.06 -3.70
C LEU A 82 -4.03 5.68 -3.05
N ALA A 83 -4.04 5.33 -1.77
CA ALA A 83 -2.84 4.91 -1.06
C ALA A 83 -3.10 3.69 -0.18
N GLY A 84 -2.03 2.97 0.17
CA GLY A 84 -2.12 1.87 1.11
C GLY A 84 -0.78 1.18 1.34
N CYS A 85 -0.78 0.24 2.27
CA CYS A 85 0.42 -0.50 2.62
C CYS A 85 0.15 -1.99 2.75
N HIS A 86 1.20 -2.76 2.58
CA HIS A 86 1.26 -4.18 2.88
C HIS A 86 0.07 -4.96 2.31
N GLY A 87 -0.47 -5.91 3.08
CA GLY A 87 -1.66 -6.64 2.69
C GLY A 87 -2.92 -5.80 2.61
N GLY A 88 -2.95 -4.66 3.28
CA GLY A 88 -4.12 -3.77 3.29
C GLY A 88 -4.48 -3.16 1.95
N MET A 89 -3.60 -3.25 0.95
CA MET A 89 -3.86 -2.79 -0.42
C MET A 89 -3.53 -3.86 -1.47
N CYS A 90 -2.33 -4.45 -1.46
CA CYS A 90 -1.92 -5.39 -2.51
C CYS A 90 -2.12 -6.86 -2.16
N ASP A 91 -2.71 -7.19 -1.03
CA ASP A 91 -3.29 -8.50 -0.72
C ASP A 91 -4.80 -8.43 -0.51
N SER A 92 -5.41 -7.30 -0.86
CA SER A 92 -6.86 -7.10 -0.88
C SER A 92 -7.46 -7.74 -2.11
N PHE A 93 -8.65 -8.32 -1.93
CA PHE A 93 -9.54 -8.73 -3.03
C PHE A 93 -8.83 -9.53 -4.13
N ARG A 94 -8.12 -10.59 -3.76
CA ARG A 94 -7.22 -11.39 -4.63
C ARG A 94 -7.84 -11.84 -5.96
N GLN A 95 -9.18 -11.94 -6.05
CA GLN A 95 -9.90 -12.34 -7.26
C GLN A 95 -10.18 -11.16 -8.20
N ASP A 96 -10.02 -9.92 -7.72
CA ASP A 96 -10.36 -8.73 -8.48
C ASP A 96 -9.14 -8.20 -9.25
N THR A 97 -9.10 -8.50 -10.54
CA THR A 97 -7.98 -8.08 -11.41
C THR A 97 -8.00 -6.58 -11.72
N GLU A 98 -9.16 -5.91 -11.62
CA GLU A 98 -9.24 -4.45 -11.78
C GLU A 98 -8.62 -3.74 -10.57
N TRP A 99 -8.84 -4.27 -9.36
CA TRP A 99 -8.16 -3.80 -8.16
C TRP A 99 -6.63 -3.97 -8.26
N GLN A 100 -6.15 -5.13 -8.69
CA GLN A 100 -4.71 -5.36 -8.91
C GLN A 100 -4.13 -4.41 -9.96
N PHE A 101 -4.90 -4.09 -11.00
CA PHE A 101 -4.46 -3.20 -12.06
C PHE A 101 -4.37 -1.75 -11.58
N ILE A 102 -5.35 -1.25 -10.83
CA ILE A 102 -5.28 0.13 -10.30
C ILE A 102 -4.18 0.27 -9.25
N THR A 103 -4.01 -0.71 -8.36
CA THR A 103 -2.98 -0.67 -7.30
C THR A 103 -1.55 -0.85 -7.81
N GLY A 104 -1.40 -1.48 -8.98
CA GLY A 104 -0.11 -1.70 -9.63
C GLY A 104 0.64 -2.92 -9.13
N GLY A 105 0.02 -3.79 -8.33
CA GLY A 105 0.66 -5.01 -7.87
C GLY A 105 -0.25 -5.94 -7.09
N GLN A 106 0.25 -7.17 -6.92
CA GLN A 106 -0.41 -8.22 -6.14
C GLN A 106 0.63 -8.96 -5.32
N TRP A 107 0.36 -9.14 -4.04
CA TRP A 107 1.11 -10.06 -3.19
C TRP A 107 0.97 -11.50 -3.68
N VAL A 108 2.06 -12.24 -3.68
CA VAL A 108 2.05 -13.67 -4.06
C VAL A 108 2.73 -14.57 -3.04
N SER A 109 3.70 -14.05 -2.26
CA SER A 109 4.40 -14.84 -1.24
C SER A 109 5.19 -13.95 -0.29
N HIS A 110 5.53 -14.47 0.90
CA HIS A 110 6.47 -13.92 1.85
C HIS A 110 7.38 -15.05 2.39
N PRO A 111 8.37 -15.51 1.59
CA PRO A 111 9.24 -16.61 1.99
C PRO A 111 9.94 -16.31 3.31
N GLY A 112 9.79 -17.21 4.29
CA GLY A 112 10.31 -17.05 5.65
C GLY A 112 9.31 -16.57 6.68
N GLY A 113 8.13 -16.07 6.24
CA GLY A 113 7.10 -15.54 7.15
C GLY A 113 7.47 -14.17 7.73
N ASP A 114 7.01 -13.91 8.95
CA ASP A 114 7.33 -12.68 9.69
C ASP A 114 8.72 -12.72 10.31
N GLY A 115 9.23 -11.54 10.70
CA GLY A 115 10.50 -11.40 11.41
C GLY A 115 11.75 -11.54 10.53
N ILE A 116 11.59 -11.43 9.20
CA ILE A 116 12.74 -11.39 8.29
C ILE A 116 13.40 -10.01 8.33
N GLU A 117 14.72 -10.00 8.58
CA GLU A 117 15.54 -8.80 8.48
C GLU A 117 15.98 -8.59 7.02
N TYR A 118 15.68 -7.42 6.47
CA TYR A 118 16.07 -7.04 5.11
C TYR A 118 16.35 -5.56 4.98
N MET A 119 17.08 -5.20 3.94
CA MET A 119 17.36 -3.82 3.58
C MET A 119 16.35 -3.32 2.55
N VAL A 120 15.81 -2.15 2.81
CA VAL A 120 15.05 -1.36 1.83
C VAL A 120 16.00 -0.35 1.20
N ASN A 121 16.16 -0.46 -0.12
CA ASN A 121 17.07 0.38 -0.90
C ASN A 121 16.26 1.45 -1.63
N ILE A 122 16.58 2.72 -1.39
CA ILE A 122 15.90 3.87 -1.96
C ILE A 122 16.34 4.09 -3.42
N CYS A 123 15.36 4.26 -4.32
CA CYS A 123 15.63 4.65 -5.70
C CYS A 123 15.79 6.17 -5.79
N HIS A 124 17.00 6.67 -5.47
CA HIS A 124 17.29 8.10 -5.41
C HIS A 124 16.96 8.81 -6.73
N GLY A 125 16.31 9.96 -6.61
CA GLY A 125 15.94 10.80 -7.76
C GLY A 125 14.72 10.34 -8.54
N SER A 126 14.07 9.23 -8.14
CA SER A 126 12.86 8.74 -8.79
C SER A 126 11.63 9.62 -8.50
N SER A 127 11.54 10.19 -7.30
CA SER A 127 10.37 10.97 -6.88
C SER A 127 10.71 11.91 -5.73
N PRO A 128 10.01 13.06 -5.57
CA PRO A 128 10.07 13.90 -4.37
C PRO A 128 9.70 13.14 -3.08
N ILE A 129 8.91 12.07 -3.16
CA ILE A 129 8.53 11.24 -2.01
C ILE A 129 9.75 10.64 -1.31
N VAL A 130 10.80 10.30 -2.05
CA VAL A 130 12.02 9.67 -1.52
C VAL A 130 13.19 10.64 -1.37
N GLU A 131 12.99 11.94 -1.64
CA GLU A 131 14.06 12.93 -1.53
C GLU A 131 14.60 13.02 -0.09
N GLY A 132 15.91 12.82 0.07
CA GLY A 132 16.60 12.87 1.37
C GLY A 132 16.33 11.65 2.26
N LEU A 133 15.66 10.61 1.77
CA LEU A 133 15.62 9.32 2.45
C LEU A 133 16.86 8.50 2.07
N GLU A 134 17.38 7.75 3.03
CA GLU A 134 18.49 6.82 2.85
C GLU A 134 18.00 5.38 2.96
N ASP A 135 18.82 4.43 2.51
CA ASP A 135 18.56 3.00 2.69
C ASP A 135 18.40 2.66 4.17
N PHE A 136 17.46 1.78 4.50
CA PHE A 136 17.16 1.45 5.89
C PHE A 136 16.81 -0.02 6.10
N PRO A 137 17.16 -0.58 7.27
CA PRO A 137 16.78 -1.95 7.62
C PRO A 137 15.33 -2.01 8.10
N VAL A 138 14.69 -3.15 7.83
CA VAL A 138 13.36 -3.51 8.33
C VAL A 138 13.37 -4.95 8.82
N CYS A 139 12.63 -5.23 9.89
CA CYS A 139 12.33 -6.57 10.36
C CYS A 139 10.81 -6.78 10.28
N SER A 140 10.35 -7.58 9.31
CA SER A 140 8.93 -7.75 8.99
C SER A 140 8.73 -8.92 8.02
N GLU A 141 7.52 -9.13 7.51
CA GLU A 141 7.33 -9.98 6.33
C GLU A 141 8.03 -9.38 5.12
N HIS A 142 8.74 -10.22 4.38
CA HIS A 142 9.45 -9.86 3.15
C HIS A 142 8.64 -10.25 1.93
N TYR A 143 7.85 -9.31 1.39
CA TYR A 143 6.89 -9.57 0.31
C TYR A 143 7.54 -9.80 -1.05
N TYR A 144 7.18 -10.91 -1.69
CA TYR A 144 7.40 -11.14 -3.10
C TYR A 144 6.12 -10.76 -3.87
N MET A 145 6.24 -9.85 -4.83
CA MET A 145 5.11 -9.23 -5.52
C MET A 145 5.10 -9.56 -7.02
N HIS A 146 3.93 -9.71 -7.60
CA HIS A 146 3.76 -9.45 -9.01
C HIS A 146 3.38 -7.98 -9.20
N VAL A 147 4.06 -7.28 -10.09
CA VAL A 147 3.89 -5.84 -10.26
C VAL A 147 3.62 -5.48 -11.71
N ASP A 148 2.86 -4.42 -11.90
CA ASP A 148 2.62 -3.79 -13.20
C ASP A 148 3.95 -3.17 -13.69
N PRO A 149 4.39 -3.45 -14.93
CA PRO A 149 5.62 -2.86 -15.46
C PRO A 149 5.55 -1.33 -15.65
N ALA A 150 4.37 -0.71 -15.52
CA ALA A 150 4.17 0.73 -15.64
C ALA A 150 4.26 1.49 -14.31
N ILE A 151 4.60 0.83 -13.20
CA ILE A 151 4.83 1.51 -11.92
C ILE A 151 6.14 2.28 -11.92
N GLU A 152 6.19 3.41 -11.20
CA GLU A 152 7.43 4.11 -10.86
C GLU A 152 7.94 3.61 -9.50
N VAL A 153 9.03 2.84 -9.52
CA VAL A 153 9.58 2.22 -8.31
C VAL A 153 10.34 3.24 -7.48
N LEU A 154 9.97 3.36 -6.21
CA LEU A 154 10.55 4.29 -5.23
C LEU A 154 11.58 3.63 -4.31
N ALA A 155 11.38 2.35 -4.01
CA ALA A 155 12.27 1.57 -3.17
C ALA A 155 12.21 0.09 -3.56
N THR A 156 13.32 -0.63 -3.34
CA THR A 156 13.45 -2.06 -3.63
C THR A 156 14.04 -2.82 -2.47
N THR A 157 13.92 -4.14 -2.51
CA THR A 157 14.62 -5.06 -1.62
C THR A 157 15.16 -6.26 -2.39
N ARG A 158 16.25 -6.86 -1.91
CA ARG A 158 16.90 -7.99 -2.59
C ARG A 158 16.24 -9.31 -2.28
N PHE A 159 15.88 -10.08 -3.31
CA PHE A 159 15.48 -11.48 -3.24
C PHE A 159 16.47 -12.39 -3.97
N PRO A 160 16.61 -13.68 -3.56
CA PRO A 160 16.11 -14.28 -2.32
C PRO A 160 17.00 -13.97 -1.12
N LEU A 161 16.45 -13.97 0.10
CA LEU A 161 17.20 -13.90 1.36
C LEU A 161 17.16 -15.19 2.16
N VAL A 162 16.05 -15.92 2.06
CA VAL A 162 15.84 -17.16 2.84
C VAL A 162 15.78 -18.39 1.94
N SER A 163 16.08 -19.56 2.52
CA SER A 163 15.98 -20.83 1.81
C SER A 163 14.51 -21.19 1.54
N TYR A 164 14.15 -21.18 0.28
CA TYR A 164 12.83 -21.54 -0.23
C TYR A 164 12.97 -22.05 -1.67
N TYR A 165 11.94 -22.66 -2.25
CA TYR A 165 12.02 -23.17 -3.64
C TYR A 165 12.49 -22.13 -4.66
N HIS A 166 12.19 -20.87 -4.41
CA HIS A 166 12.57 -19.74 -5.24
C HIS A 166 14.08 -19.41 -5.24
N ILE A 167 14.85 -19.89 -4.25
CA ILE A 167 16.28 -19.57 -4.10
C ILE A 167 17.15 -20.01 -5.30
N ALA A 168 16.66 -20.98 -6.08
CA ALA A 168 17.34 -21.44 -7.29
C ALA A 168 17.24 -20.45 -8.47
N ASN A 169 16.36 -19.43 -8.38
CA ASN A 169 16.18 -18.44 -9.42
C ASN A 169 17.24 -17.33 -9.30
N LYS A 170 17.42 -16.58 -10.38
CA LYS A 170 18.29 -15.41 -10.36
C LYS A 170 17.84 -14.41 -9.29
N PRO A 171 18.76 -13.73 -8.64
CA PRO A 171 18.41 -12.63 -7.74
C PRO A 171 17.67 -11.50 -8.45
N VAL A 172 16.71 -10.89 -7.75
CA VAL A 172 15.93 -9.76 -8.25
C VAL A 172 15.86 -8.65 -7.21
N ASP A 173 15.75 -7.41 -7.66
CA ASP A 173 15.45 -6.27 -6.83
C ASP A 173 13.93 -6.07 -6.89
N MET A 174 13.23 -6.53 -5.83
CA MET A 174 11.78 -6.53 -5.73
C MET A 174 11.28 -5.16 -5.30
N PRO A 175 10.31 -4.56 -6.01
CA PRO A 175 9.70 -3.31 -5.56
C PRO A 175 9.08 -3.43 -4.17
N VAL A 176 9.44 -2.49 -3.30
CA VAL A 176 8.90 -2.32 -1.93
C VAL A 176 7.91 -1.16 -1.89
N ALA A 177 8.18 -0.10 -2.62
CA ALA A 177 7.28 1.04 -2.73
C ALA A 177 7.25 1.56 -4.16
N TRP A 178 6.11 2.05 -4.58
CA TRP A 178 5.92 2.62 -5.91
C TRP A 178 4.80 3.64 -5.97
N THR A 179 4.83 4.42 -7.06
CA THR A 179 3.71 5.24 -7.51
C THR A 179 3.22 4.79 -8.88
N LYS A 180 1.99 5.13 -9.18
CA LYS A 180 1.35 4.91 -10.47
C LYS A 180 0.32 5.99 -10.73
N TYR A 181 0.11 6.34 -11.98
CA TYR A 181 -1.02 7.16 -12.40
C TYR A 181 -2.20 6.29 -12.80
N TRP A 182 -3.41 6.76 -12.46
CA TRP A 182 -4.67 6.20 -12.93
C TRP A 182 -5.58 7.36 -13.37
N GLY A 183 -5.63 7.62 -14.67
CA GLY A 183 -6.26 8.84 -15.16
C GLY A 183 -5.58 10.09 -14.60
N ASN A 184 -6.36 10.94 -13.91
CA ASN A 184 -5.85 12.14 -13.23
C ASN A 184 -5.37 11.89 -11.80
N GLY A 185 -5.69 10.71 -11.23
CA GLY A 185 -5.32 10.35 -9.87
C GLY A 185 -3.94 9.73 -9.76
N ARG A 186 -3.44 9.70 -8.53
CA ARG A 186 -2.16 9.09 -8.17
C ARG A 186 -2.39 7.94 -7.23
N VAL A 187 -1.65 6.88 -7.43
CA VAL A 187 -1.65 5.71 -6.57
C VAL A 187 -0.30 5.59 -5.90
N PHE A 188 -0.29 5.34 -4.59
CA PHE A 188 0.92 5.04 -3.83
C PHE A 188 0.74 3.73 -3.09
N TYR A 189 1.79 2.92 -3.08
CA TYR A 189 1.85 1.69 -2.30
C TYR A 189 3.22 1.48 -1.67
N THR A 190 3.23 0.85 -0.50
CA THR A 190 4.43 0.23 0.09
C THR A 190 4.11 -1.15 0.65
N SER A 191 5.01 -2.11 0.47
CA SER A 191 4.88 -3.47 1.03
C SER A 191 5.26 -3.56 2.51
N LEU A 192 5.62 -2.44 3.16
CA LEU A 192 5.96 -2.37 4.58
C LEU A 192 4.68 -2.32 5.44
N GLY A 193 4.78 -2.72 6.72
CA GLY A 193 3.68 -2.55 7.67
C GLY A 193 2.86 -3.83 7.90
N HIS A 194 3.51 -4.99 8.04
CA HIS A 194 2.84 -6.24 8.46
C HIS A 194 2.09 -6.06 9.78
N HIS A 195 2.76 -5.49 10.78
CA HIS A 195 2.18 -5.00 12.02
C HIS A 195 2.31 -3.49 12.11
N ASP A 196 1.41 -2.85 12.86
CA ASP A 196 1.41 -1.40 13.03
C ASP A 196 2.73 -0.88 13.63
N ASP A 197 3.35 -1.63 14.54
CA ASP A 197 4.61 -1.28 15.20
C ASP A 197 5.85 -1.27 14.27
N VAL A 198 5.75 -1.81 13.06
CA VAL A 198 6.82 -1.70 12.04
C VAL A 198 7.16 -0.23 11.79
N PHE A 199 6.15 0.63 11.80
CA PHE A 199 6.35 2.07 11.61
C PHE A 199 7.01 2.76 12.82
N ASP A 200 6.82 2.23 14.03
CA ASP A 200 7.52 2.73 15.23
C ASP A 200 8.97 2.27 15.26
N ARG A 201 9.23 1.02 14.85
CA ARG A 201 10.57 0.42 14.79
C ARG A 201 11.40 0.96 13.63
N SER A 202 10.76 1.46 12.57
CA SER A 202 11.40 2.01 11.37
C SER A 202 10.85 3.43 11.05
N PRO A 203 11.45 4.49 11.63
CA PRO A 203 11.01 5.87 11.37
C PRO A 203 11.04 6.26 9.88
N THR A 204 11.99 5.69 9.10
CA THR A 204 12.06 5.95 7.64
C THR A 204 10.88 5.31 6.91
N ALA A 205 10.41 4.13 7.35
CA ALA A 205 9.19 3.53 6.80
C ALA A 205 7.95 4.41 7.08
N GLN A 206 7.84 4.95 8.29
CA GLN A 206 6.76 5.90 8.63
C GLN A 206 6.85 7.19 7.81
N GLU A 207 8.05 7.74 7.64
CA GLU A 207 8.24 8.96 6.85
C GLU A 207 7.88 8.73 5.38
N LEU A 208 8.22 7.57 4.80
CA LEU A 208 7.82 7.18 3.45
C LEU A 208 6.28 7.14 3.29
N MET A 209 5.57 6.61 4.30
CA MET A 209 4.10 6.60 4.31
C MET A 209 3.49 8.00 4.48
N ARG A 210 4.15 8.88 5.21
CA ARG A 210 3.64 10.24 5.51
C ARG A 210 3.71 11.17 4.30
N ARG A 211 4.66 10.92 3.39
CA ARG A 211 4.89 11.74 2.18
C ARG A 211 3.97 11.41 1.04
#